data_c902f62cd6a383b72fc3c7cf736cd668
#
_entry.id   c902f62cd6a383b72fc3c7cf736cd668
#
_cell.length_a   1.000
_cell.length_b   1.000
_cell.length_c   1.000
_cell.angle_alpha   90.00
_cell.angle_beta   90.00
_cell.angle_gamma   90.00
#
_symmetry.space_group_name_H-M   'P 1'
#
loop_
_entity.id
_entity.type
_entity.pdbx_description
1 polymer ?
#
loop_
_entity_poly.entity_id
_entity_poly.type
_entity_poly.pdbx_seq_one_letter_code
_entity_poly.pdbx_strand_id
1 'polypeptide(L)'
;MRRNSKGGIVVESNGAASRLSEPSARAARGAVTRAEHDPAADESLDLNRFRNVVNESFVPLEITADDPASFRARVSHVNVHGVSFTDIRAGAHTVLRTPELIAESSEHCVKISRQMEGRGIHRQHGRSVDLQPGDLVVYDTSQPYELSFTDDFRVLVMMVPHERLKVPPHAMNDITAVRLDGSSGLGRVVSPFLATLGTSLDELRGPAGVYLVQSAVQLVETPLANSFALHRAAGDPPPAPRPPSPP
;
A
#
# COMPACT_ATOMS: atom_id res chain seq x y z
N MET A 1 -72.09 34.77 -20.79
CA MET A 1 -72.15 35.61 -19.57
C MET A 1 -73.20 34.99 -18.65
N ARG A 2 -72.76 34.30 -17.61
CA ARG A 2 -73.34 34.15 -16.27
C ARG A 2 -72.49 33.17 -15.49
N ARG A 3 -71.86 33.67 -14.45
CA ARG A 3 -71.18 32.91 -13.40
C ARG A 3 -72.26 32.16 -12.60
N ASN A 4 -71.94 30.93 -12.21
CA ASN A 4 -72.43 30.46 -10.94
C ASN A 4 -71.38 29.59 -10.22
N SER A 5 -71.22 29.92 -9.04
CA SER A 5 -70.25 29.45 -8.02
C SER A 5 -70.61 28.05 -7.56
N LYS A 6 -69.64 27.19 -7.55
CA LYS A 6 -69.19 26.28 -6.47
C LYS A 6 -68.30 25.19 -7.10
N GLY A 7 -67.09 25.09 -6.61
CA GLY A 7 -66.04 24.26 -7.16
C GLY A 7 -66.31 22.78 -7.02
N GLY A 8 -65.81 22.06 -7.96
CA GLY A 8 -65.77 20.60 -7.96
C GLY A 8 -65.52 20.11 -9.36
N ILE A 9 -64.23 20.00 -9.73
CA ILE A 9 -63.87 19.34 -11.00
C ILE A 9 -63.88 17.84 -10.67
N VAL A 10 -64.84 17.15 -11.22
CA VAL A 10 -64.84 15.67 -11.27
C VAL A 10 -64.16 15.31 -12.59
N VAL A 11 -63.00 14.65 -12.49
CA VAL A 11 -62.32 14.02 -13.62
C VAL A 11 -62.66 12.54 -13.58
N GLU A 12 -63.48 12.09 -14.50
CA GLU A 12 -63.68 10.65 -14.74
C GLU A 12 -62.36 10.06 -15.27
N SER A 13 -61.79 9.12 -14.50
CA SER A 13 -60.70 8.29 -14.93
C SER A 13 -61.21 7.05 -15.63
N ASN A 14 -61.01 6.98 -16.91
CA ASN A 14 -61.22 5.75 -17.68
C ASN A 14 -59.98 4.86 -17.49
N GLY A 15 -60.16 3.70 -16.87
CA GLY A 15 -59.11 2.77 -16.49
C GLY A 15 -58.51 2.00 -17.67
N ALA A 16 -57.19 1.97 -17.68
CA ALA A 16 -56.43 0.87 -18.28
C ALA A 16 -55.34 0.53 -17.29
N ALA A 17 -55.59 -0.49 -16.49
CA ALA A 17 -54.60 -1.03 -15.54
C ALA A 17 -53.52 -1.78 -16.32
N SER A 18 -52.39 -1.13 -16.57
CA SER A 18 -51.12 -1.79 -16.89
C SER A 18 -50.46 -2.20 -15.57
N ARG A 19 -50.48 -3.49 -15.31
CA ARG A 19 -49.77 -4.09 -14.17
C ARG A 19 -48.26 -4.00 -14.46
N LEU A 20 -47.60 -2.99 -13.94
CA LEU A 20 -46.15 -3.01 -13.76
C LEU A 20 -45.88 -3.87 -12.55
N SER A 21 -45.28 -5.03 -12.80
CA SER A 21 -44.77 -5.94 -11.78
C SER A 21 -43.72 -5.24 -10.97
N GLU A 22 -43.96 -5.02 -9.69
CA GLU A 22 -42.94 -4.61 -8.75
C GLU A 22 -41.87 -5.71 -8.67
N PRO A 23 -40.54 -5.40 -8.80
CA PRO A 23 -39.52 -6.37 -8.53
C PRO A 23 -39.51 -6.66 -7.03
N SER A 24 -39.77 -7.91 -6.71
CA SER A 24 -39.76 -8.49 -5.37
C SER A 24 -38.51 -8.05 -4.57
N ALA A 25 -38.72 -7.34 -3.49
CA ALA A 25 -37.71 -6.92 -2.49
C ALA A 25 -37.10 -8.12 -1.69
N ARG A 26 -36.99 -9.29 -2.32
CA ARG A 26 -36.51 -10.52 -1.67
C ARG A 26 -35.13 -11.00 -2.14
N ALA A 27 -34.40 -10.25 -2.95
CA ALA A 27 -33.12 -10.66 -3.50
C ALA A 27 -31.92 -9.81 -3.03
N ALA A 28 -32.03 -9.06 -1.93
CA ALA A 28 -30.92 -8.27 -1.37
C ALA A 28 -30.52 -8.71 0.04
N ARG A 29 -30.67 -10.00 0.35
CA ARG A 29 -29.91 -10.61 1.44
C ARG A 29 -28.75 -11.39 0.82
N GLY A 30 -27.82 -10.65 0.19
CA GLY A 30 -26.50 -11.15 -0.11
C GLY A 30 -25.89 -11.59 1.21
N ALA A 31 -25.60 -12.88 1.33
CA ALA A 31 -24.88 -13.45 2.44
C ALA A 31 -23.62 -12.61 2.64
N VAL A 32 -23.46 -12.01 3.81
CA VAL A 32 -22.17 -11.56 4.32
C VAL A 32 -21.39 -12.86 4.51
N THR A 33 -20.68 -13.27 3.48
CA THR A 33 -19.71 -14.36 3.57
C THR A 33 -18.71 -13.88 4.59
N ARG A 34 -18.74 -14.51 5.76
CA ARG A 34 -17.72 -14.42 6.79
C ARG A 34 -16.39 -14.59 6.05
N ALA A 35 -15.51 -13.57 6.13
CA ALA A 35 -14.21 -13.63 5.51
C ALA A 35 -13.57 -14.97 5.89
N GLU A 36 -13.35 -15.85 4.90
CA GLU A 36 -12.70 -17.12 5.15
C GLU A 36 -11.29 -16.76 5.59
N HIS A 37 -10.97 -17.11 6.83
CA HIS A 37 -9.62 -17.07 7.36
C HIS A 37 -8.74 -17.89 6.42
N ASP A 38 -7.72 -17.27 5.85
CA ASP A 38 -6.77 -17.97 4.97
C ASP A 38 -5.93 -18.92 5.85
N PRO A 39 -6.17 -20.24 5.82
CA PRO A 39 -5.45 -21.19 6.66
C PRO A 39 -3.94 -21.24 6.32
N ALA A 40 -3.53 -20.74 5.16
CA ALA A 40 -2.12 -20.65 4.78
C ALA A 40 -1.39 -19.52 5.54
N ALA A 41 -2.12 -18.53 6.08
CA ALA A 41 -1.53 -17.44 6.88
C ALA A 41 -0.90 -17.91 8.21
N ASP A 42 -1.33 -19.08 8.71
CA ASP A 42 -0.87 -19.62 10.01
C ASP A 42 0.22 -20.69 9.83
N GLU A 43 0.49 -21.13 8.61
CA GLU A 43 1.47 -22.17 8.34
C GLU A 43 2.89 -21.62 8.40
N SER A 44 3.76 -22.30 9.16
CA SER A 44 5.20 -22.01 9.20
C SER A 44 5.87 -22.49 7.90
N LEU A 45 6.44 -21.58 7.14
CA LEU A 45 7.12 -21.81 5.88
C LEU A 45 8.61 -22.08 6.10
N ASP A 46 9.16 -23.09 5.39
CA ASP A 46 10.60 -23.20 5.18
C ASP A 46 11.09 -22.19 4.12
N LEU A 47 12.40 -22.11 3.91
CA LEU A 47 13.00 -21.13 2.99
C LEU A 47 12.51 -21.30 1.53
N ASN A 48 12.31 -22.54 1.06
CA ASN A 48 11.90 -22.76 -0.33
C ASN A 48 10.44 -22.36 -0.54
N ARG A 49 9.56 -22.74 0.37
CA ARG A 49 8.16 -22.29 0.33
C ARG A 49 8.05 -20.78 0.49
N PHE A 50 8.84 -20.19 1.36
CA PHE A 50 8.90 -18.73 1.54
C PHE A 50 9.30 -18.02 0.25
N ARG A 51 10.35 -18.49 -0.46
CA ARG A 51 10.74 -17.96 -1.77
C ARG A 51 9.60 -17.96 -2.76
N ASN A 52 8.87 -19.08 -2.87
CA ASN A 52 7.76 -19.21 -3.80
C ASN A 52 6.64 -18.21 -3.46
N VAL A 53 6.19 -18.18 -2.21
CA VAL A 53 5.13 -17.28 -1.75
C VAL A 53 5.51 -15.80 -1.94
N VAL A 54 6.75 -15.44 -1.64
CA VAL A 54 7.23 -14.05 -1.82
C VAL A 54 7.28 -13.67 -3.31
N ASN A 55 7.77 -14.57 -4.18
CA ASN A 55 7.83 -14.31 -5.62
C ASN A 55 6.44 -14.28 -6.28
N GLU A 56 5.46 -14.98 -5.73
CA GLU A 56 4.06 -14.88 -6.16
C GLU A 56 3.35 -13.62 -5.66
N SER A 57 3.73 -13.14 -4.47
CA SER A 57 3.11 -11.98 -3.83
C SER A 57 3.69 -10.63 -4.27
N PHE A 58 4.90 -10.65 -4.82
CA PHE A 58 5.66 -9.46 -5.20
C PHE A 58 6.19 -9.59 -6.65
N VAL A 59 7.30 -8.93 -6.89
CA VAL A 59 8.11 -9.07 -8.11
C VAL A 59 9.19 -10.14 -7.90
N PRO A 60 9.79 -10.72 -8.96
CA PRO A 60 10.87 -11.70 -8.84
C PRO A 60 12.02 -11.21 -7.95
N LEU A 61 12.42 -12.03 -6.98
CA LEU A 61 13.42 -11.73 -5.97
C LEU A 61 14.34 -12.95 -5.74
N GLU A 62 15.60 -12.69 -5.50
CA GLU A 62 16.52 -13.68 -4.96
C GLU A 62 16.54 -13.58 -3.44
N ILE A 63 16.36 -14.72 -2.75
CA ILE A 63 16.29 -14.77 -1.28
C ILE A 63 17.27 -15.83 -0.78
N THR A 64 18.17 -15.44 0.12
CA THR A 64 19.18 -16.32 0.72
C THR A 64 19.15 -16.20 2.23
N ALA A 65 19.38 -17.31 2.93
CA ALA A 65 19.56 -17.34 4.37
C ALA A 65 20.84 -18.10 4.70
N ASP A 66 21.56 -17.65 5.72
CA ASP A 66 22.82 -18.28 6.15
C ASP A 66 22.58 -19.68 6.72
N ASP A 67 21.45 -19.88 7.41
CA ASP A 67 21.01 -21.19 7.90
C ASP A 67 19.62 -21.56 7.30
N PRO A 68 19.58 -22.15 6.10
CA PRO A 68 18.34 -22.54 5.46
C PRO A 68 17.53 -23.59 6.23
N ALA A 69 18.18 -24.40 7.04
CA ALA A 69 17.53 -25.50 7.75
C ALA A 69 16.71 -25.01 8.96
N SER A 70 17.21 -23.98 9.66
CA SER A 70 16.51 -23.37 10.78
C SER A 70 15.52 -22.28 10.34
N PHE A 71 15.58 -21.81 9.09
CA PHE A 71 14.75 -20.71 8.61
C PHE A 71 13.25 -21.03 8.74
N ARG A 72 12.52 -20.11 9.31
CA ARG A 72 11.05 -20.17 9.42
C ARG A 72 10.46 -18.82 9.07
N ALA A 73 9.30 -18.85 8.39
CA ALA A 73 8.57 -17.64 8.04
C ALA A 73 7.05 -17.85 8.12
N ARG A 74 6.32 -16.75 8.21
CA ARG A 74 4.88 -16.66 7.99
C ARG A 74 4.60 -15.47 7.10
N VAL A 75 3.67 -15.62 6.15
CA VAL A 75 3.28 -14.59 5.20
C VAL A 75 1.77 -14.55 5.12
N SER A 76 1.21 -13.38 5.36
CA SER A 76 -0.21 -13.10 5.10
C SER A 76 -0.30 -12.04 4.02
N HIS A 77 -1.08 -12.30 2.97
CA HIS A 77 -1.16 -11.44 1.80
C HIS A 77 -2.61 -11.11 1.45
N VAL A 78 -2.86 -9.86 1.07
CA VAL A 78 -4.12 -9.42 0.49
C VAL A 78 -3.86 -8.44 -0.64
N ASN A 79 -4.57 -8.61 -1.76
CA ASN A 79 -4.57 -7.66 -2.86
C ASN A 79 -5.98 -7.06 -3.03
N VAL A 80 -6.05 -5.74 -3.07
CA VAL A 80 -7.30 -5.00 -3.27
C VAL A 80 -7.10 -4.03 -4.41
N HIS A 81 -7.70 -4.35 -5.55
CA HIS A 81 -7.62 -3.51 -6.75
C HIS A 81 -6.18 -3.15 -7.16
N GLY A 82 -5.25 -4.09 -7.12
CA GLY A 82 -3.87 -3.91 -7.54
C GLY A 82 -2.96 -3.23 -6.51
N VAL A 83 -3.46 -2.89 -5.32
CA VAL A 83 -2.62 -2.54 -4.17
C VAL A 83 -2.55 -3.74 -3.24
N SER A 84 -1.36 -4.20 -2.91
CA SER A 84 -1.20 -5.33 -2.02
C SER A 84 -0.63 -4.92 -0.66
N PHE A 85 -1.04 -5.67 0.35
CA PHE A 85 -0.51 -5.62 1.71
C PHE A 85 -0.03 -7.01 2.08
N THR A 86 1.21 -7.10 2.52
CA THR A 86 1.83 -8.37 2.90
C THR A 86 2.48 -8.21 4.27
N ASP A 87 1.99 -8.96 5.24
CA ASP A 87 2.61 -9.07 6.57
C ASP A 87 3.55 -10.26 6.56
N ILE A 88 4.82 -10.02 6.85
CA ILE A 88 5.89 -11.02 6.82
C ILE A 88 6.52 -11.09 8.19
N ARG A 89 6.54 -12.29 8.77
CA ARG A 89 7.39 -12.67 9.90
C ARG A 89 8.39 -13.70 9.40
N ALA A 90 9.67 -13.48 9.60
CA ALA A 90 10.69 -14.42 9.13
C ALA A 90 11.97 -14.33 9.96
N GLY A 91 12.78 -15.38 9.90
CA GLY A 91 14.13 -15.40 10.41
C GLY A 91 15.12 -14.62 9.54
N ALA A 92 16.37 -14.58 9.99
CA ALA A 92 17.45 -13.89 9.29
C ALA A 92 17.59 -14.33 7.83
N HIS A 93 17.63 -13.35 6.91
CA HIS A 93 17.85 -13.60 5.49
C HIS A 93 18.18 -12.31 4.72
N THR A 94 18.61 -12.48 3.48
CA THR A 94 18.87 -11.38 2.53
C THR A 94 17.96 -11.52 1.33
N VAL A 95 17.46 -10.40 0.83
CA VAL A 95 16.62 -10.27 -0.37
C VAL A 95 17.33 -9.37 -1.36
N LEU A 96 17.47 -9.83 -2.61
CA LEU A 96 18.04 -9.07 -3.70
C LEU A 96 17.04 -8.90 -4.84
N ARG A 97 16.96 -7.70 -5.35
CA ARG A 97 16.36 -7.36 -6.63
C ARG A 97 17.48 -6.96 -7.58
N THR A 98 17.89 -7.86 -8.45
CA THR A 98 19.00 -7.63 -9.39
C THR A 98 18.52 -7.02 -10.71
N PRO A 99 19.42 -6.42 -11.54
CA PRO A 99 19.06 -5.94 -12.87
C PRO A 99 18.46 -7.04 -13.76
N GLU A 100 18.94 -8.27 -13.65
CA GLU A 100 18.44 -9.42 -14.42
C GLU A 100 16.98 -9.72 -14.06
N LEU A 101 16.66 -9.79 -12.76
CA LEU A 101 15.30 -10.00 -12.26
C LEU A 101 14.36 -8.84 -12.62
N ILE A 102 14.88 -7.60 -12.71
CA ILE A 102 14.11 -6.45 -13.17
C ILE A 102 13.74 -6.62 -14.64
N ALA A 103 14.67 -7.07 -15.47
CA ALA A 103 14.43 -7.28 -16.90
C ALA A 103 13.39 -8.37 -17.19
N GLU A 104 13.18 -9.31 -16.27
CA GLU A 104 12.17 -10.39 -16.37
C GLU A 104 10.76 -9.93 -16.00
N SER A 105 10.59 -8.72 -15.45
CA SER A 105 9.31 -8.22 -14.92
C SER A 105 8.89 -6.94 -15.63
N SER A 106 7.65 -6.91 -16.10
CA SER A 106 7.01 -5.69 -16.62
C SER A 106 6.34 -4.85 -15.54
N GLU A 107 6.27 -5.34 -14.31
CA GLU A 107 5.61 -4.63 -13.22
C GLU A 107 6.54 -3.64 -12.55
N HIS A 108 6.11 -2.38 -12.51
CA HIS A 108 6.79 -1.28 -11.84
C HIS A 108 5.96 -0.80 -10.66
N CYS A 109 6.43 -1.13 -9.47
CA CYS A 109 5.73 -0.82 -8.23
C CYS A 109 6.64 -0.09 -7.25
N VAL A 110 6.02 0.67 -6.37
CA VAL A 110 6.67 1.24 -5.20
C VAL A 110 6.26 0.39 -4.00
N LYS A 111 7.23 0.01 -3.19
CA LYS A 111 7.01 -0.67 -1.92
C LYS A 111 7.23 0.30 -0.78
N ILE A 112 6.28 0.34 0.15
CA ILE A 112 6.36 1.05 1.41
C ILE A 112 6.42 -0.01 2.50
N SER A 113 7.58 -0.18 3.13
CA SER A 113 7.77 -1.11 4.24
C SER A 113 7.70 -0.39 5.57
N ARG A 114 6.92 -0.94 6.49
CA ARG A 114 6.92 -0.57 7.90
C ARG A 114 7.55 -1.66 8.72
N GLN A 115 8.62 -1.33 9.46
CA GLN A 115 9.21 -2.26 10.43
C GLN A 115 8.23 -2.42 11.61
N MET A 116 7.76 -3.65 11.84
CA MET A 116 6.84 -3.98 12.93
C MET A 116 7.58 -4.45 14.17
N GLU A 117 8.51 -5.40 14.00
CA GLU A 117 9.32 -6.02 15.02
C GLU A 117 10.72 -6.28 14.46
N GLY A 118 11.75 -6.34 15.31
CA GLY A 118 13.13 -6.58 14.89
C GLY A 118 13.75 -5.39 14.13
N ARG A 119 14.76 -5.67 13.32
CA ARG A 119 15.50 -4.66 12.53
C ARG A 119 15.66 -5.11 11.09
N GLY A 120 15.81 -4.15 10.17
CA GLY A 120 16.10 -4.41 8.77
C GLY A 120 16.97 -3.33 8.16
N ILE A 121 17.92 -3.72 7.32
CA ILE A 121 18.75 -2.79 6.56
C ILE A 121 18.27 -2.82 5.11
N HIS A 122 17.93 -1.65 4.59
CA HIS A 122 17.49 -1.50 3.20
C HIS A 122 18.51 -0.65 2.43
N ARG A 123 18.88 -1.11 1.23
CA ARG A 123 19.85 -0.44 0.35
C ARG A 123 19.25 -0.23 -1.02
N GLN A 124 19.28 1.01 -1.51
CA GLN A 124 18.91 1.39 -2.88
C GLN A 124 19.58 2.73 -3.26
N HIS A 125 19.93 2.92 -4.51
CA HIS A 125 20.55 4.15 -5.05
C HIS A 125 21.80 4.62 -4.26
N GLY A 126 22.64 3.69 -3.80
CA GLY A 126 23.84 4.00 -3.02
C GLY A 126 23.55 4.44 -1.57
N ARG A 127 22.29 4.50 -1.16
CA ARG A 127 21.90 4.77 0.23
C ARG A 127 21.66 3.47 1.00
N SER A 128 21.89 3.54 2.30
CA SER A 128 21.61 2.47 3.25
C SER A 128 20.88 3.04 4.45
N VAL A 129 19.82 2.37 4.87
CA VAL A 129 19.01 2.76 6.03
C VAL A 129 18.78 1.57 6.95
N ASP A 130 19.02 1.78 8.25
CA ASP A 130 18.71 0.84 9.33
C ASP A 130 17.36 1.22 9.94
N LEU A 131 16.42 0.27 9.92
CA LEU A 131 15.06 0.45 10.37
C LEU A 131 14.83 -0.20 11.72
N GLN A 132 14.15 0.54 12.58
CA GLN A 132 13.69 0.09 13.88
C GLN A 132 12.16 -0.02 13.89
N PRO A 133 11.57 -0.74 14.86
CA PRO A 133 10.13 -0.83 14.98
C PRO A 133 9.44 0.54 14.96
N GLY A 134 8.48 0.71 14.06
CA GLY A 134 7.79 1.97 13.80
C GLY A 134 8.29 2.73 12.58
N ASP A 135 9.52 2.54 12.15
CA ASP A 135 10.07 3.21 10.98
C ASP A 135 9.44 2.72 9.68
N LEU A 136 9.43 3.62 8.69
CA LEU A 136 9.02 3.30 7.33
C LEU A 136 10.16 3.60 6.36
N VAL A 137 10.16 2.87 5.26
CA VAL A 137 11.06 3.09 4.12
C VAL A 137 10.31 2.87 2.82
N VAL A 138 10.74 3.58 1.79
CA VAL A 138 10.24 3.42 0.43
C VAL A 138 11.34 2.86 -0.45
N TYR A 139 11.00 1.95 -1.34
CA TYR A 139 11.90 1.45 -2.38
C TYR A 139 11.14 1.11 -3.66
N ASP A 140 11.84 1.25 -4.78
CA ASP A 140 11.30 1.12 -6.12
C ASP A 140 11.68 -0.23 -6.73
N THR A 141 10.71 -1.01 -7.19
CA THR A 141 10.95 -2.33 -7.78
C THR A 141 11.54 -2.27 -9.18
N SER A 142 11.52 -1.10 -9.83
CA SER A 142 12.14 -0.88 -11.14
C SER A 142 13.64 -0.63 -11.06
N GLN A 143 14.21 -0.56 -9.86
CA GLN A 143 15.62 -0.33 -9.60
C GLN A 143 16.18 -1.43 -8.69
N PRO A 144 17.47 -1.78 -8.80
CA PRO A 144 18.11 -2.75 -7.91
C PRO A 144 18.03 -2.31 -6.45
N TYR A 145 17.79 -3.28 -5.57
CA TYR A 145 17.81 -3.07 -4.12
C TYR A 145 18.23 -4.33 -3.36
N GLU A 146 18.66 -4.12 -2.13
CA GLU A 146 19.00 -5.16 -1.18
C GLU A 146 18.30 -4.90 0.14
N LEU A 147 17.73 -5.96 0.75
CA LEU A 147 17.19 -5.97 2.10
C LEU A 147 17.93 -7.03 2.92
N SER A 148 18.40 -6.68 4.11
CA SER A 148 19.11 -7.59 4.99
C SER A 148 18.47 -7.61 6.37
N PHE A 149 18.21 -8.79 6.88
CA PHE A 149 17.66 -9.05 8.20
C PHE A 149 18.60 -10.02 8.94
N THR A 150 19.14 -9.59 10.08
CA THR A 150 20.13 -10.37 10.85
C THR A 150 19.50 -11.26 11.91
N ASP A 151 18.24 -11.01 12.25
CA ASP A 151 17.50 -11.68 13.31
C ASP A 151 16.05 -11.87 12.88
N ASP A 152 15.25 -12.47 13.77
CA ASP A 152 13.80 -12.55 13.59
C ASP A 152 13.19 -11.15 13.49
N PHE A 153 12.32 -10.97 12.53
CA PHE A 153 11.67 -9.69 12.29
C PHE A 153 10.21 -9.84 11.84
N ARG A 154 9.49 -8.73 11.88
CA ARG A 154 8.20 -8.58 11.24
C ARG A 154 8.14 -7.27 10.47
N VAL A 155 7.64 -7.31 9.24
CA VAL A 155 7.37 -6.12 8.41
C VAL A 155 5.99 -6.20 7.80
N LEU A 156 5.34 -5.05 7.68
CA LEU A 156 4.23 -4.88 6.76
C LEU A 156 4.75 -4.20 5.49
N VAL A 157 4.49 -4.80 4.35
CA VAL A 157 4.83 -4.25 3.03
C VAL A 157 3.53 -3.88 2.30
N MET A 158 3.37 -2.61 1.98
CA MET A 158 2.36 -2.11 1.05
C MET A 158 3.03 -1.93 -0.31
N MET A 159 2.53 -2.61 -1.35
CA MET A 159 3.02 -2.48 -2.73
C MET A 159 1.97 -1.80 -3.60
N VAL A 160 2.36 -0.73 -4.27
CA VAL A 160 1.49 0.15 -5.05
C VAL A 160 2.06 0.30 -6.45
N PRO A 161 1.30 0.05 -7.52
CA PRO A 161 1.72 0.37 -8.88
C PRO A 161 2.09 1.85 -9.02
N HIS A 162 3.16 2.14 -9.79
CA HIS A 162 3.65 3.50 -9.97
C HIS A 162 2.57 4.48 -10.44
N GLU A 163 1.69 4.05 -11.36
CA GLU A 163 0.63 4.88 -11.93
C GLU A 163 -0.45 5.28 -10.91
N ARG A 164 -0.48 4.61 -9.75
CA ARG A 164 -1.42 4.92 -8.66
C ARG A 164 -0.89 5.91 -7.64
N LEU A 165 0.40 6.23 -7.69
CA LEU A 165 1.04 7.21 -6.83
C LEU A 165 1.20 8.54 -7.57
N LYS A 166 0.81 9.63 -6.94
CA LYS A 166 0.99 11.00 -7.45
C LYS A 166 2.41 11.52 -7.17
N VAL A 167 3.41 10.64 -7.26
CA VAL A 167 4.81 10.98 -7.08
C VAL A 167 5.50 10.86 -8.43
N PRO A 168 6.13 11.93 -8.94
CA PRO A 168 6.83 11.87 -10.23
C PRO A 168 7.94 10.81 -10.21
N PRO A 169 8.15 10.05 -11.29
CA PRO A 169 9.17 8.99 -11.32
C PRO A 169 10.58 9.48 -10.96
N HIS A 170 10.97 10.71 -11.38
CA HIS A 170 12.26 11.30 -11.05
C HIS A 170 12.42 11.62 -9.55
N ALA A 171 11.31 11.81 -8.83
CA ALA A 171 11.31 12.03 -7.38
C ALA A 171 11.58 10.75 -6.58
N MET A 172 11.34 9.57 -7.18
CA MET A 172 11.57 8.30 -6.50
C MET A 172 13.03 8.12 -6.11
N ASN A 173 13.97 8.54 -6.97
CA ASN A 173 15.39 8.44 -6.66
C ASN A 173 15.80 9.21 -5.40
N ASP A 174 15.08 10.27 -5.06
CA ASP A 174 15.41 11.13 -3.91
C ASP A 174 14.84 10.60 -2.59
N ILE A 175 13.76 9.82 -2.65
CA ILE A 175 13.01 9.37 -1.47
C ILE A 175 13.18 7.88 -1.14
N THR A 176 13.74 7.08 -2.05
CA THR A 176 14.00 5.64 -1.80
C THR A 176 15.18 5.44 -0.87
N ALA A 177 15.11 4.40 -0.03
CA ALA A 177 16.09 4.09 1.03
C ALA A 177 16.39 5.29 1.93
N VAL A 178 15.36 6.11 2.20
CA VAL A 178 15.38 7.18 3.20
C VAL A 178 14.45 6.77 4.34
N ARG A 179 14.93 6.88 5.58
CA ARG A 179 14.14 6.56 6.76
C ARG A 179 13.08 7.63 6.99
N LEU A 180 11.83 7.20 7.07
CA LEU A 180 10.74 7.99 7.61
C LEU A 180 10.51 7.53 9.06
N ASP A 181 10.94 8.35 10.01
CA ASP A 181 10.84 8.08 11.44
C ASP A 181 9.36 7.97 11.87
N GLY A 182 8.97 6.79 12.34
CA GLY A 182 7.59 6.51 12.77
C GLY A 182 7.17 7.19 14.07
N SER A 183 8.11 7.83 14.80
CA SER A 183 7.86 8.53 16.06
C SER A 183 7.71 10.04 15.90
N SER A 184 8.07 10.60 14.74
CA SER A 184 8.12 12.05 14.51
C SER A 184 7.42 12.47 13.21
N GLY A 185 7.15 13.75 13.08
CA GLY A 185 6.61 14.36 11.87
C GLY A 185 5.40 13.63 11.29
N LEU A 186 5.38 13.46 9.96
CA LEU A 186 4.31 12.75 9.24
C LEU A 186 4.36 11.24 9.49
N GLY A 187 5.53 10.67 9.77
CA GLY A 187 5.67 9.25 10.10
C GLY A 187 4.85 8.84 11.32
N ARG A 188 4.75 9.74 12.33
CA ARG A 188 3.93 9.52 13.52
C ARG A 188 2.43 9.34 13.23
N VAL A 189 1.95 9.86 12.10
CA VAL A 189 0.56 9.67 11.67
C VAL A 189 0.41 8.40 10.82
N VAL A 190 1.31 8.21 9.86
CA VAL A 190 1.23 7.11 8.89
C VAL A 190 1.59 5.76 9.49
N SER A 191 2.62 5.70 10.33
CA SER A 191 3.12 4.44 10.87
C SER A 191 2.09 3.68 11.72
N PRO A 192 1.38 4.29 12.69
CA PRO A 192 0.33 3.59 13.44
C PRO A 192 -0.84 3.14 12.58
N PHE A 193 -1.22 3.92 11.57
CA PHE A 193 -2.28 3.55 10.64
C PHE A 193 -1.91 2.28 9.86
N LEU A 194 -0.71 2.22 9.28
CA LEU A 194 -0.23 1.01 8.60
C LEU A 194 -0.07 -0.16 9.57
N ALA A 195 0.36 0.08 10.82
CA ALA A 195 0.41 -0.97 11.83
C ALA A 195 -0.96 -1.61 12.06
N THR A 196 -1.99 -0.79 12.18
CA THR A 196 -3.37 -1.27 12.37
C THR A 196 -3.83 -2.09 11.16
N LEU A 197 -3.57 -1.63 9.94
CA LEU A 197 -3.88 -2.41 8.72
C LEU A 197 -3.16 -3.76 8.72
N GLY A 198 -1.88 -3.79 9.11
CA GLY A 198 -1.09 -5.02 9.16
C GLY A 198 -1.59 -6.05 10.19
N THR A 199 -2.35 -5.63 11.20
CA THR A 199 -2.98 -6.54 12.17
C THR A 199 -4.41 -6.91 11.80
N SER A 200 -4.95 -6.36 10.73
CA SER A 200 -6.36 -6.50 10.33
C SER A 200 -6.48 -6.71 8.82
N LEU A 201 -5.57 -7.49 8.21
CA LEU A 201 -5.56 -7.70 6.76
C LEU A 201 -6.87 -8.31 6.24
N ASP A 202 -7.54 -9.13 7.04
CA ASP A 202 -8.82 -9.74 6.65
C ASP A 202 -9.92 -8.70 6.45
N GLU A 203 -9.90 -7.59 7.18
CA GLU A 203 -10.84 -6.49 7.00
C GLU A 203 -10.72 -5.84 5.62
N LEU A 204 -9.53 -5.91 5.00
CA LEU A 204 -9.30 -5.39 3.65
C LEU A 204 -9.99 -6.24 2.57
N ARG A 205 -10.33 -7.50 2.85
CA ARG A 205 -11.10 -8.38 1.95
C ARG A 205 -12.59 -8.02 1.92
N GLY A 206 -13.05 -7.27 2.93
CA GLY A 206 -14.45 -6.85 3.07
C GLY A 206 -14.85 -5.69 2.14
N PRO A 207 -16.15 -5.34 2.10
CA PRO A 207 -16.67 -4.26 1.25
C PRO A 207 -16.05 -2.89 1.52
N ALA A 208 -15.60 -2.64 2.75
CA ALA A 208 -14.93 -1.40 3.15
C ALA A 208 -13.44 -1.37 2.74
N GLY A 209 -12.85 -2.50 2.36
CA GLY A 209 -11.42 -2.63 2.07
C GLY A 209 -10.95 -1.68 0.99
N VAL A 210 -11.75 -1.47 -0.06
CA VAL A 210 -11.43 -0.52 -1.14
C VAL A 210 -11.20 0.90 -0.61
N TYR A 211 -12.06 1.36 0.29
CA TYR A 211 -11.93 2.70 0.88
C TYR A 211 -10.74 2.81 1.83
N LEU A 212 -10.48 1.75 2.62
CA LEU A 212 -9.30 1.69 3.49
C LEU A 212 -8.00 1.71 2.68
N VAL A 213 -7.93 0.97 1.58
CA VAL A 213 -6.77 0.95 0.68
C VAL A 213 -6.57 2.30 0.00
N GLN A 214 -7.63 2.95 -0.50
CA GLN A 214 -7.55 4.29 -1.06
C GLN A 214 -7.03 5.30 -0.02
N SER A 215 -7.51 5.24 1.21
CA SER A 215 -7.03 6.08 2.31
C SER A 215 -5.56 5.80 2.63
N ALA A 216 -5.14 4.53 2.61
CA ALA A 216 -3.74 4.15 2.81
C ALA A 216 -2.83 4.76 1.74
N VAL A 217 -3.21 4.66 0.46
CA VAL A 217 -2.45 5.25 -0.64
C VAL A 217 -2.32 6.76 -0.46
N GLN A 218 -3.42 7.47 -0.23
CA GLN A 218 -3.39 8.93 -0.02
C GLN A 218 -2.55 9.34 1.20
N LEU A 219 -2.63 8.56 2.27
CA LEU A 219 -1.92 8.85 3.50
C LEU A 219 -0.40 8.69 3.33
N VAL A 220 0.07 7.69 2.57
CA VAL A 220 1.50 7.50 2.30
C VAL A 220 2.03 8.50 1.26
N GLU A 221 1.23 8.95 0.32
CA GLU A 221 1.62 9.98 -0.66
C GLU A 221 2.07 11.29 0.02
N THR A 222 1.44 11.68 1.11
CA THR A 222 1.74 12.93 1.81
C THR A 222 3.18 13.02 2.32
N PRO A 223 3.71 12.05 3.10
CA PRO A 223 5.12 12.09 3.52
C PRO A 223 6.09 11.91 2.35
N LEU A 224 5.74 11.17 1.30
CA LEU A 224 6.58 11.02 0.11
C LEU A 224 6.75 12.36 -0.61
N ALA A 225 5.66 13.08 -0.85
CA ALA A 225 5.69 14.41 -1.46
C ALA A 225 6.47 15.42 -0.60
N ASN A 226 6.30 15.36 0.73
CA ASN A 226 7.04 16.22 1.66
C ASN A 226 8.55 15.91 1.67
N SER A 227 8.93 14.63 1.69
CA SER A 227 10.34 14.22 1.63
C SER A 227 11.00 14.70 0.34
N PHE A 228 10.31 14.58 -0.78
CA PHE A 228 10.78 15.10 -2.06
C PHE A 228 10.98 16.63 -2.04
N ALA A 229 10.01 17.38 -1.49
CA ALA A 229 10.11 18.83 -1.38
C ALA A 229 11.31 19.27 -0.50
N LEU A 230 11.55 18.56 0.61
CA LEU A 230 12.67 18.83 1.50
C LEU A 230 14.02 18.53 0.84
N HIS A 231 14.16 17.44 0.08
CA HIS A 231 15.39 17.12 -0.65
C HIS A 231 15.70 18.16 -1.72
N ARG A 232 14.71 18.64 -2.46
CA ARG A 232 14.89 19.72 -3.42
C ARG A 232 15.34 21.02 -2.76
N ALA A 233 14.71 21.40 -1.66
CA ALA A 233 15.07 22.61 -0.92
C ALA A 233 16.51 22.56 -0.37
N ALA A 234 16.98 21.37 0.01
CA ALA A 234 18.36 21.18 0.48
C ALA A 234 19.40 21.14 -0.65
N GLY A 235 18.99 20.81 -1.87
CA GLY A 235 19.85 20.73 -3.06
C GLY A 235 19.93 22.02 -3.90
N ASP A 236 19.02 22.96 -3.73
CA ASP A 236 19.07 24.27 -4.41
C ASP A 236 20.05 25.17 -3.67
N PRO A 237 21.15 25.64 -4.31
CA PRO A 237 22.03 26.63 -3.72
C PRO A 237 21.22 27.92 -3.46
N PRO A 238 21.52 28.69 -2.38
CA PRO A 238 20.83 29.94 -2.13
C PRO A 238 20.98 30.87 -3.34
N PRO A 239 19.93 31.62 -3.73
CA PRO A 239 20.00 32.51 -4.87
C PRO A 239 21.17 33.50 -4.67
N ALA A 240 21.99 33.64 -5.71
CA ALA A 240 23.14 34.53 -5.69
C ALA A 240 22.70 35.94 -5.25
N PRO A 241 23.46 36.63 -4.39
CA PRO A 241 23.13 37.98 -3.96
C PRO A 241 22.96 38.88 -5.19
N ARG A 242 21.86 39.62 -5.22
CA ARG A 242 21.51 40.53 -6.30
C ARG A 242 22.64 41.58 -6.40
N PRO A 243 23.23 41.83 -7.59
CA PRO A 243 24.25 42.86 -7.74
C PRO A 243 23.66 44.22 -7.30
N PRO A 244 24.48 45.09 -6.68
CA PRO A 244 24.03 46.44 -6.30
C PRO A 244 23.56 47.21 -7.55
N SER A 245 22.43 47.90 -7.43
CA SER A 245 21.94 48.78 -8.49
C SER A 245 22.99 49.81 -8.84
N PRO A 246 23.22 50.11 -10.12
CA PRO A 246 24.14 51.16 -10.52
C PRO A 246 23.68 52.54 -10.04
N PRO A 247 24.62 53.48 -9.80
CA PRO A 247 24.30 54.78 -9.25
C PRO A 247 23.46 55.67 -10.19
#